data_f8c70af990730e18a750f93f39db77ec
#
_entry.id   f8c70af990730e18a750f93f39db77ec
#
_cell.length_a   1.000
_cell.length_b   1.000
_cell.length_c   1.000
_cell.angle_alpha   90.00
_cell.angle_beta   90.00
_cell.angle_gamma   90.00
#
_symmetry.space_group_name_H-M   'P 1'
#
loop_
_entity.id
_entity.type
_entity.pdbx_description
1 polymer ?
#
loop_
_entity_poly.entity_id
_entity_poly.type
_entity_poly.pdbx_seq_one_letter_code
_entity_poly.pdbx_strand_id
1 'polypeptide(L)'
;MELTVTQTTPDQLIERSNRLGADPRTTNYAGGNTSAKGEAIDPVTSQPTTLMWVKGSGGDLGTLTESGLAVLRLDRMRALVDVYPGVEREDEMVAAFDHCLFGTGGAAPSIDTAMHGLVDADHVDHLHPDSGIAIATSADGEVLTSTIFGDRVVWVPWRRPGFQLGLDIAEIKRANPQAIGCILGGHGITAWGDTSDECEANSLDIIRTAEAYITEHGKADPFGAVVDGNEPLPEAERRARAAALAPVIRGLASTDLRMVGHFTDSDVVLDFVAREKLQPLAALGTSCPDHFLRTKVSPMVLDLPGTASAEEMVTRLRELHAEYRTAYAAYYERNASPDSPAMRGADPAIVLVPGVGMFSFGKDKQTARVAGEFYVNAINVMRGAEALSTYAPIDESEKFRIEYWALEEAKLARLPKPKPLATKVALVTGSASGIGKAIATRLAAEGACVVIADLGLDRAQAAAAEIGGADVAVGVQVDVSDEDAVQSMVDAAALAFGGLDIVVNNAGMSLSKPLLETTVEDWDRQHDVMAKGSFLVSRAAAKVLIEQALGGDIVYISSKNSVFAGPNNIAYSATKADQAHQVRLLAAELGEHGIKVNGINPDGVVQGSGIFAGGWGASRA
;
A
#
# COMPACT_ATOMS: atom_id res chain seq x y z
N MET A 1 27.83 -27.36 12.56
CA MET A 1 27.19 -28.34 13.45
C MET A 1 25.70 -28.15 13.24
N GLU A 2 25.12 -29.03 12.43
CA GLU A 2 23.68 -28.97 12.17
C GLU A 2 22.94 -29.31 13.46
N LEU A 3 22.04 -28.41 13.86
CA LEU A 3 21.12 -28.65 14.95
C LEU A 3 20.22 -29.82 14.51
N THR A 4 20.31 -30.96 15.16
CA THR A 4 19.37 -32.06 14.96
C THR A 4 18.06 -31.67 15.67
N VAL A 5 17.33 -30.75 15.06
CA VAL A 5 15.90 -30.52 15.35
C VAL A 5 15.18 -31.74 14.75
N THR A 6 14.15 -32.23 15.38
CA THR A 6 13.18 -33.04 14.65
C THR A 6 12.73 -32.20 13.48
N GLN A 7 13.16 -32.52 12.28
CA GLN A 7 13.16 -31.72 11.04
C GLN A 7 11.78 -31.22 10.56
N THR A 8 10.73 -31.44 11.35
CA THR A 8 9.33 -31.24 10.96
C THR A 8 8.70 -29.96 11.51
N THR A 9 9.16 -29.40 12.63
CA THR A 9 8.42 -28.33 13.33
C THR A 9 8.46 -26.97 12.60
N PRO A 10 9.61 -26.38 12.21
CA PRO A 10 9.61 -25.12 11.49
C PRO A 10 9.04 -25.23 10.09
N ASP A 11 9.26 -26.34 9.36
CA ASP A 11 8.74 -26.51 8.01
C ASP A 11 7.21 -26.57 8.00
N GLN A 12 6.61 -27.36 8.89
CA GLN A 12 5.14 -27.43 9.04
C GLN A 12 4.54 -26.08 9.47
N LEU A 13 5.23 -25.34 10.34
CA LEU A 13 4.82 -23.99 10.71
C LEU A 13 4.82 -23.05 9.50
N ILE A 14 5.88 -23.05 8.69
CA ILE A 14 6.00 -22.21 7.50
C ILE A 14 4.91 -22.56 6.49
N GLU A 15 4.72 -23.85 6.20
CA GLU A 15 3.67 -24.31 5.29
C GLU A 15 2.27 -23.89 5.73
N ARG A 16 1.93 -24.09 7.02
CA ARG A 16 0.65 -23.64 7.59
C ARG A 16 0.51 -22.12 7.48
N SER A 17 1.52 -21.37 7.86
CA SER A 17 1.55 -19.93 7.78
C SER A 17 1.27 -19.43 6.37
N ASN A 18 1.95 -20.02 5.39
CA ASN A 18 1.79 -19.65 3.99
C ASN A 18 0.40 -19.97 3.45
N ARG A 19 -0.20 -21.09 3.85
CA ARG A 19 -1.61 -21.41 3.49
C ARG A 19 -2.59 -20.41 4.10
N LEU A 20 -2.45 -20.11 5.39
CA LEU A 20 -3.31 -19.16 6.09
C LEU A 20 -3.15 -17.73 5.53
N GLY A 21 -1.92 -17.28 5.28
CA GLY A 21 -1.67 -15.93 4.76
C GLY A 21 -1.96 -15.75 3.27
N ALA A 22 -2.08 -16.84 2.50
CA ALA A 22 -2.45 -16.78 1.07
C ALA A 22 -3.95 -16.47 0.85
N ASP A 23 -4.79 -16.69 1.84
CA ASP A 23 -6.22 -16.37 1.78
C ASP A 23 -6.52 -15.08 2.55
N PRO A 24 -6.85 -13.96 1.88
CA PRO A 24 -7.12 -12.68 2.53
C PRO A 24 -8.34 -12.69 3.46
N ARG A 25 -9.16 -13.77 3.44
CA ARG A 25 -10.26 -13.94 4.39
C ARG A 25 -9.78 -14.45 5.74
N THR A 26 -8.60 -15.06 5.82
CA THR A 26 -8.04 -15.59 7.07
C THR A 26 -7.25 -14.55 7.85
N THR A 27 -6.56 -13.66 7.15
CA THR A 27 -5.82 -12.56 7.77
C THR A 27 -5.54 -11.45 6.76
N ASN A 28 -5.38 -10.22 7.22
CA ASN A 28 -4.98 -9.08 6.42
C ASN A 28 -3.47 -9.12 6.09
N TYR A 29 -3.03 -8.29 5.14
CA TYR A 29 -1.61 -8.21 4.72
C TYR A 29 -0.69 -7.90 5.91
N ALA A 30 0.36 -8.71 6.06
CA ALA A 30 1.34 -8.60 7.14
C ALA A 30 0.77 -8.71 8.57
N GLY A 31 -0.52 -8.91 8.73
CA GLY A 31 -1.18 -9.14 10.02
C GLY A 31 -1.10 -10.59 10.47
N GLY A 32 -1.40 -10.79 11.74
CA GLY A 32 -1.37 -12.11 12.35
C GLY A 32 0.04 -12.68 12.57
N ASN A 33 0.09 -13.70 13.42
CA ASN A 33 1.28 -14.45 13.79
C ASN A 33 0.93 -15.92 13.96
N THR A 34 1.89 -16.80 13.72
CA THR A 34 1.77 -18.25 13.94
C THR A 34 2.99 -18.73 14.69
N SER A 35 2.83 -19.79 15.48
CA SER A 35 3.93 -20.38 16.22
C SER A 35 3.84 -21.91 16.33
N ALA A 36 4.99 -22.52 16.60
CA ALA A 36 5.09 -23.92 16.95
C ALA A 36 6.15 -24.10 18.07
N LYS A 37 5.93 -25.05 18.96
CA LYS A 37 6.86 -25.43 20.01
C LYS A 37 7.43 -26.82 19.72
N GLY A 38 8.67 -27.06 20.17
CA GLY A 38 9.33 -28.34 19.95
C GLY A 38 10.66 -28.45 20.69
N GLU A 39 11.18 -29.66 20.76
CA GLU A 39 12.44 -29.96 21.44
C GLU A 39 13.64 -29.79 20.50
N ALA A 40 14.72 -29.23 21.01
CA ALA A 40 16.02 -29.15 20.34
C ALA A 40 17.15 -29.44 21.32
N ILE A 41 18.33 -29.76 20.82
CA ILE A 41 19.54 -29.91 21.66
C ILE A 41 20.28 -28.57 21.70
N ASP A 42 20.44 -28.01 22.88
CA ASP A 42 21.25 -26.79 23.09
C ASP A 42 22.73 -27.10 22.72
N PRO A 43 23.30 -26.42 21.73
CA PRO A 43 24.65 -26.69 21.24
C PRO A 43 25.76 -26.37 22.25
N VAL A 44 25.46 -25.59 23.29
CA VAL A 44 26.42 -25.20 24.33
C VAL A 44 26.40 -26.21 25.48
N THR A 45 25.22 -26.61 25.92
CA THR A 45 25.06 -27.49 27.07
C THR A 45 24.91 -28.96 26.69
N SER A 46 24.61 -29.25 25.43
CA SER A 46 24.24 -30.58 24.92
C SER A 46 23.01 -31.19 25.62
N GLN A 47 22.15 -30.36 26.20
CA GLN A 47 20.92 -30.78 26.89
C GLN A 47 19.70 -30.49 26.00
N PRO A 48 18.63 -31.29 26.14
CA PRO A 48 17.33 -30.97 25.54
C PRO A 48 16.83 -29.62 26.03
N THR A 49 16.27 -28.82 25.14
CA THR A 49 15.65 -27.53 25.45
C THR A 49 14.40 -27.35 24.58
N THR A 50 13.34 -26.84 25.18
CA THR A 50 12.11 -26.54 24.44
C THR A 50 12.25 -25.17 23.79
N LEU A 51 12.06 -25.11 22.48
CA LEU A 51 12.07 -23.92 21.68
C LEU A 51 10.66 -23.57 21.22
N MET A 52 10.46 -22.29 20.93
CA MET A 52 9.30 -21.77 20.22
C MET A 52 9.80 -21.06 18.95
N TRP A 53 9.28 -21.48 17.81
CA TRP A 53 9.37 -20.75 16.54
C TRP A 53 8.12 -19.92 16.37
N VAL A 54 8.27 -18.64 16.13
CA VAL A 54 7.14 -17.70 15.96
C VAL A 54 7.46 -16.74 14.83
N LYS A 55 6.45 -16.38 14.02
CA LYS A 55 6.61 -15.32 13.02
C LYS A 55 7.06 -14.03 13.70
N GLY A 56 8.18 -13.50 13.23
CA GLY A 56 8.75 -12.26 13.74
C GLY A 56 7.98 -11.02 13.33
N SER A 57 8.43 -9.87 13.82
CA SER A 57 7.86 -8.57 13.51
C SER A 57 8.04 -8.20 12.04
N GLY A 58 6.96 -7.78 11.37
CA GLY A 58 6.94 -7.44 9.96
C GLY A 58 6.86 -8.67 9.04
N GLY A 59 6.78 -8.45 7.74
CA GLY A 59 6.60 -9.50 6.74
C GLY A 59 5.20 -10.09 6.69
N ASP A 60 4.83 -10.58 5.52
CA ASP A 60 3.53 -11.19 5.29
C ASP A 60 3.52 -12.67 5.66
N LEU A 61 2.39 -13.14 6.22
CA LEU A 61 2.24 -14.53 6.65
C LEU A 61 2.28 -15.49 5.44
N GLY A 62 1.69 -15.08 4.32
CA GLY A 62 1.61 -15.87 3.08
C GLY A 62 2.95 -16.06 2.36
N THR A 63 3.99 -15.33 2.75
CA THR A 63 5.35 -15.41 2.18
C THR A 63 6.42 -15.69 3.23
N LEU A 64 6.01 -16.25 4.37
CA LEU A 64 6.91 -16.57 5.47
C LEU A 64 7.98 -17.59 5.03
N THR A 65 9.21 -17.31 5.43
CA THR A 65 10.37 -18.21 5.25
C THR A 65 11.07 -18.40 6.60
N GLU A 66 12.02 -19.30 6.67
CA GLU A 66 12.80 -19.57 7.90
C GLU A 66 13.43 -18.28 8.49
N SER A 67 13.96 -17.40 7.64
CA SER A 67 14.54 -16.12 8.07
C SER A 67 13.52 -15.14 8.68
N GLY A 68 12.24 -15.36 8.45
CA GLY A 68 11.14 -14.59 9.04
C GLY A 68 10.69 -15.11 10.41
N LEU A 69 11.27 -16.18 10.92
CA LEU A 69 10.98 -16.74 12.24
C LEU A 69 11.92 -16.16 13.31
N ALA A 70 11.36 -15.79 14.46
CA ALA A 70 12.09 -15.65 15.71
C ALA A 70 12.10 -17.01 16.43
N VAL A 71 13.24 -17.40 16.98
CA VAL A 71 13.39 -18.66 17.72
C VAL A 71 13.74 -18.32 19.17
N LEU A 72 12.89 -18.73 20.11
CA LEU A 72 13.04 -18.39 21.52
C LEU A 72 13.11 -19.65 22.40
N ARG A 73 13.85 -19.55 23.48
CA ARG A 73 13.81 -20.52 24.59
C ARG A 73 12.51 -20.33 25.37
N LEU A 74 11.69 -21.36 25.38
CA LEU A 74 10.36 -21.32 26.03
C LEU A 74 10.45 -21.16 27.55
N ASP A 75 11.45 -21.77 28.18
CA ASP A 75 11.72 -21.61 29.61
C ASP A 75 12.00 -20.15 30.02
N ARG A 76 12.84 -19.45 29.22
CA ARG A 76 13.13 -18.04 29.45
C ARG A 76 11.92 -17.16 29.17
N MET A 77 11.19 -17.46 28.09
CA MET A 77 9.98 -16.71 27.74
C MET A 77 8.94 -16.78 28.87
N ARG A 78 8.71 -17.99 29.42
CA ARG A 78 7.77 -18.19 30.53
C ARG A 78 8.25 -17.55 31.83
N ALA A 79 9.56 -17.52 32.09
CA ALA A 79 10.12 -16.85 33.26
C ALA A 79 9.93 -15.32 33.28
N LEU A 80 9.62 -14.70 32.11
CA LEU A 80 9.31 -13.27 32.05
C LEU A 80 8.06 -12.87 32.84
N VAL A 81 7.18 -13.82 33.17
CA VAL A 81 6.02 -13.59 34.04
C VAL A 81 6.44 -13.10 35.41
N ASP A 82 7.55 -13.61 35.95
CA ASP A 82 8.05 -13.27 37.28
C ASP A 82 8.62 -11.84 37.37
N VAL A 83 8.99 -11.26 36.23
CA VAL A 83 9.58 -9.91 36.13
C VAL A 83 8.65 -8.91 35.42
N TYR A 84 7.44 -9.31 35.11
CA TYR A 84 6.47 -8.45 34.42
C TYR A 84 6.10 -7.21 35.26
N PRO A 85 6.36 -5.97 34.76
CA PRO A 85 6.20 -4.76 35.55
C PRO A 85 4.76 -4.24 35.64
N GLY A 86 3.80 -4.92 35.00
CA GLY A 86 2.40 -4.48 34.88
C GLY A 86 2.12 -3.69 33.61
N VAL A 87 0.83 -3.46 33.33
CA VAL A 87 0.29 -2.88 32.06
C VAL A 87 0.91 -1.53 31.72
N GLU A 88 1.18 -0.68 32.71
CA GLU A 88 1.72 0.67 32.45
C GLU A 88 3.15 0.66 31.87
N ARG A 89 3.87 -0.43 32.03
CA ARG A 89 5.26 -0.59 31.59
C ARG A 89 5.44 -1.83 30.72
N GLU A 90 4.38 -2.39 30.16
CA GLU A 90 4.46 -3.64 29.39
C GLU A 90 5.33 -3.54 28.13
N ASP A 91 5.49 -2.35 27.57
CA ASP A 91 6.36 -2.13 26.41
C ASP A 91 7.84 -2.50 26.66
N GLU A 92 8.27 -2.47 27.94
CA GLU A 92 9.62 -2.91 28.35
C GLU A 92 9.83 -4.42 28.10
N MET A 93 8.76 -5.21 28.08
CA MET A 93 8.83 -6.65 27.84
C MET A 93 9.28 -6.99 26.42
N VAL A 94 9.04 -6.11 25.45
CA VAL A 94 9.50 -6.33 24.06
C VAL A 94 11.02 -6.39 23.99
N ALA A 95 11.73 -5.54 24.74
CA ALA A 95 13.18 -5.60 24.84
C ALA A 95 13.67 -6.86 25.60
N ALA A 96 12.86 -7.36 26.55
CA ALA A 96 13.17 -8.58 27.28
C ALA A 96 13.13 -9.85 26.40
N PHE A 97 12.33 -9.84 25.31
CA PHE A 97 12.28 -10.97 24.36
C PHE A 97 13.64 -11.25 23.70
N ASP A 98 14.47 -10.23 23.49
CA ASP A 98 15.81 -10.41 22.93
C ASP A 98 16.70 -11.29 23.80
N HIS A 99 16.47 -11.30 25.13
CA HIS A 99 17.19 -12.18 26.05
C HIS A 99 16.67 -13.63 26.07
N CYS A 100 15.55 -13.87 25.41
CA CYS A 100 14.96 -15.21 25.25
C CYS A 100 15.37 -15.88 23.93
N LEU A 101 16.00 -15.15 23.01
CA LEU A 101 16.40 -15.68 21.71
C LEU A 101 17.36 -16.87 21.85
N PHE A 102 17.18 -17.85 20.94
CA PHE A 102 18.03 -19.02 20.80
C PHE A 102 18.82 -18.94 19.49
N GLY A 103 20.13 -19.03 19.58
CA GLY A 103 21.01 -18.91 18.41
C GLY A 103 21.32 -17.45 18.02
N THR A 104 21.84 -17.29 16.81
CA THR A 104 22.20 -15.99 16.22
C THR A 104 21.54 -15.84 14.86
N GLY A 105 20.83 -14.74 14.65
CA GLY A 105 20.06 -14.48 13.42
C GLY A 105 18.56 -14.73 13.60
N GLY A 106 17.82 -14.72 12.51
CA GLY A 106 16.36 -14.77 12.50
C GLY A 106 15.71 -13.39 12.62
N ALA A 107 14.39 -13.38 12.62
CA ALA A 107 13.59 -12.16 12.77
C ALA A 107 13.56 -11.69 14.23
N ALA A 108 13.34 -10.39 14.45
CA ALA A 108 13.06 -9.86 15.78
C ALA A 108 11.69 -10.38 16.27
N PRO A 109 11.54 -10.75 17.55
CA PRO A 109 10.25 -11.12 18.12
C PRO A 109 9.21 -10.01 17.92
N SER A 110 7.96 -10.40 17.66
CA SER A 110 6.83 -9.44 17.60
C SER A 110 6.31 -9.13 19.01
N ILE A 111 5.47 -8.11 19.11
CA ILE A 111 4.81 -7.77 20.35
C ILE A 111 3.89 -8.89 20.84
N ASP A 112 3.35 -9.69 19.90
CA ASP A 112 2.43 -10.80 20.19
C ASP A 112 3.17 -12.08 20.64
N THR A 113 4.50 -12.07 20.69
CA THR A 113 5.34 -13.22 21.09
C THR A 113 4.91 -13.78 22.45
N ALA A 114 4.45 -12.93 23.38
CA ALA A 114 3.98 -13.36 24.70
C ALA A 114 2.77 -14.30 24.61
N MET A 115 1.78 -13.99 23.77
CA MET A 115 0.59 -14.82 23.59
C MET A 115 0.97 -16.23 23.10
N HIS A 116 1.94 -16.32 22.20
CA HIS A 116 2.41 -17.61 21.68
C HIS A 116 3.19 -18.44 22.71
N GLY A 117 3.99 -17.78 23.54
CA GLY A 117 4.83 -18.46 24.55
C GLY A 117 4.08 -18.86 25.82
N LEU A 118 3.10 -18.06 26.25
CA LEU A 118 2.37 -18.23 27.51
C LEU A 118 1.18 -19.18 27.39
N VAL A 119 0.54 -19.27 26.21
CA VAL A 119 -0.54 -20.23 25.96
C VAL A 119 0.00 -21.66 25.98
N ASP A 120 -0.64 -22.50 26.78
CA ASP A 120 -0.25 -23.92 26.93
C ASP A 120 -0.85 -24.77 25.81
N ALA A 121 -0.26 -24.66 24.63
CA ALA A 121 -0.51 -25.47 23.44
C ALA A 121 0.77 -25.51 22.58
N ASP A 122 0.99 -26.56 21.80
CA ASP A 122 2.18 -26.70 20.98
C ASP A 122 2.14 -25.78 19.75
N HIS A 123 0.95 -25.50 19.21
CA HIS A 123 0.73 -24.63 18.06
C HIS A 123 -0.28 -23.54 18.40
N VAL A 124 0.01 -22.30 17.99
CA VAL A 124 -0.87 -21.15 18.22
C VAL A 124 -0.90 -20.27 16.97
N ASP A 125 -2.10 -19.94 16.52
CA ASP A 125 -2.34 -19.01 15.42
C ASP A 125 -3.10 -17.80 15.95
N HIS A 126 -2.60 -16.60 15.67
CA HIS A 126 -3.30 -15.34 15.88
C HIS A 126 -3.54 -14.71 14.49
N LEU A 127 -4.81 -14.46 14.15
CA LEU A 127 -5.23 -14.06 12.81
C LEU A 127 -6.23 -12.90 12.86
N HIS A 128 -6.29 -12.15 11.77
CA HIS A 128 -7.15 -10.98 11.61
C HIS A 128 -8.20 -11.18 10.48
N PRO A 129 -9.09 -12.19 10.57
CA PRO A 129 -10.15 -12.40 9.59
C PRO A 129 -11.26 -11.36 9.72
N ASP A 130 -11.75 -10.82 8.59
CA ASP A 130 -12.83 -9.82 8.59
C ASP A 130 -14.06 -10.29 9.37
N SER A 131 -14.45 -11.57 9.25
CA SER A 131 -15.59 -12.15 9.96
C SER A 131 -15.40 -12.23 11.48
N GLY A 132 -14.19 -12.61 11.92
CA GLY A 132 -13.83 -12.64 13.34
C GLY A 132 -13.78 -11.24 13.96
N ILE A 133 -13.18 -10.28 13.24
CA ILE A 133 -13.13 -8.88 13.68
C ILE A 133 -14.53 -8.26 13.67
N ALA A 134 -15.42 -8.63 12.75
CA ALA A 134 -16.81 -8.16 12.75
C ALA A 134 -17.55 -8.52 14.05
N ILE A 135 -17.39 -9.75 14.53
CA ILE A 135 -17.92 -10.17 15.84
C ILE A 135 -17.20 -9.40 16.95
N ALA A 136 -15.88 -9.30 16.89
CA ALA A 136 -15.05 -8.62 17.89
C ALA A 136 -15.36 -7.12 18.03
N THR A 137 -15.96 -6.50 17.01
CA THR A 137 -16.34 -5.08 16.97
C THR A 137 -17.84 -4.84 16.93
N SER A 138 -18.63 -5.86 17.25
CA SER A 138 -20.05 -5.72 17.48
C SER A 138 -20.31 -5.26 18.92
N ALA A 139 -21.30 -4.39 19.14
CA ALA A 139 -21.64 -3.85 20.46
C ALA A 139 -21.97 -4.93 21.49
N ASP A 140 -22.46 -6.08 21.04
CA ASP A 140 -22.77 -7.28 21.84
C ASP A 140 -21.85 -8.46 21.46
N GLY A 141 -20.60 -8.20 21.09
CA GLY A 141 -19.63 -9.17 20.62
C GLY A 141 -19.40 -10.36 21.55
N GLU A 142 -19.40 -10.14 22.87
CA GLU A 142 -19.31 -11.21 23.87
C GLU A 142 -20.52 -12.15 23.82
N VAL A 143 -21.72 -11.60 23.72
CA VAL A 143 -22.97 -12.37 23.60
C VAL A 143 -23.02 -13.12 22.28
N LEU A 144 -22.61 -12.47 21.18
CA LEU A 144 -22.50 -13.11 19.86
C LEU A 144 -21.50 -14.26 19.89
N THR A 145 -20.33 -14.08 20.52
CA THR A 145 -19.33 -15.15 20.64
C THR A 145 -19.89 -16.38 21.31
N SER A 146 -20.57 -16.24 22.46
CA SER A 146 -21.19 -17.37 23.17
C SER A 146 -22.35 -17.97 22.37
N THR A 147 -23.11 -17.17 21.64
CA THR A 147 -24.25 -17.63 20.83
C THR A 147 -23.80 -18.44 19.63
N ILE A 148 -22.74 -18.00 18.94
CA ILE A 148 -22.23 -18.60 17.70
C ILE A 148 -21.43 -19.87 18.00
N PHE A 149 -20.57 -19.84 19.01
CA PHE A 149 -19.55 -20.86 19.24
C PHE A 149 -19.79 -21.72 20.47
N GLY A 150 -20.72 -21.32 21.36
CA GLY A 150 -20.88 -21.96 22.67
C GLY A 150 -19.58 -21.87 23.48
N ASP A 151 -19.21 -22.97 24.14
CA ASP A 151 -18.01 -23.06 24.98
C ASP A 151 -16.72 -23.35 24.16
N ARG A 152 -16.84 -23.50 22.84
CA ARG A 152 -15.70 -23.82 21.98
C ARG A 152 -14.78 -22.64 21.70
N VAL A 153 -15.30 -21.41 21.74
CA VAL A 153 -14.53 -20.18 21.54
C VAL A 153 -14.94 -19.18 22.61
N VAL A 154 -13.96 -18.60 23.27
CA VAL A 154 -14.17 -17.74 24.44
C VAL A 154 -13.91 -16.27 24.07
N TRP A 155 -14.68 -15.35 24.68
CA TRP A 155 -14.46 -13.93 24.52
C TRP A 155 -13.32 -13.43 25.40
N VAL A 156 -12.43 -12.59 24.83
CA VAL A 156 -11.40 -11.81 25.55
C VAL A 156 -11.74 -10.33 25.38
N PRO A 157 -12.01 -9.57 26.43
CA PRO A 157 -12.23 -8.13 26.33
C PRO A 157 -11.06 -7.40 25.66
N TRP A 158 -11.34 -6.21 25.09
CA TRP A 158 -10.28 -5.42 24.48
C TRP A 158 -9.07 -5.27 25.40
N ARG A 159 -7.95 -5.58 24.85
CA ARG A 159 -6.63 -5.33 25.43
C ARG A 159 -5.67 -4.93 24.32
N ARG A 160 -4.86 -3.90 24.54
CA ARG A 160 -3.79 -3.55 23.60
C ARG A 160 -2.88 -4.76 23.38
N PRO A 161 -2.40 -5.03 22.14
CA PRO A 161 -1.42 -6.07 21.91
C PRO A 161 -0.20 -5.92 22.82
N GLY A 162 0.21 -7.00 23.50
CA GLY A 162 1.30 -6.94 24.45
C GLY A 162 1.38 -8.14 25.39
N PHE A 163 2.20 -8.00 26.42
CA PHE A 163 2.46 -9.08 27.38
C PHE A 163 1.21 -9.44 28.20
N GLN A 164 0.42 -8.42 28.61
CA GLN A 164 -0.80 -8.64 29.37
C GLN A 164 -1.86 -9.42 28.58
N LEU A 165 -2.02 -9.11 27.29
CA LEU A 165 -2.93 -9.88 26.44
C LEU A 165 -2.53 -11.36 26.39
N GLY A 166 -1.22 -11.66 26.33
CA GLY A 166 -0.72 -13.03 26.41
C GLY A 166 -1.06 -13.74 27.72
N LEU A 167 -0.99 -13.04 28.85
CA LEU A 167 -1.40 -13.55 30.17
C LEU A 167 -2.90 -13.83 30.22
N ASP A 168 -3.72 -12.89 29.74
CA ASP A 168 -5.18 -13.00 29.74
C ASP A 168 -5.64 -14.22 28.92
N ILE A 169 -5.07 -14.42 27.72
CA ILE A 169 -5.39 -15.56 26.85
C ILE A 169 -4.94 -16.88 27.50
N ALA A 170 -3.74 -16.92 28.10
CA ALA A 170 -3.24 -18.11 28.78
C ALA A 170 -4.13 -18.51 29.98
N GLU A 171 -4.64 -17.53 30.71
CA GLU A 171 -5.58 -17.77 31.83
C GLU A 171 -6.93 -18.32 31.32
N ILE A 172 -7.47 -17.71 30.24
CA ILE A 172 -8.72 -18.14 29.62
C ILE A 172 -8.60 -19.57 29.09
N LYS A 173 -7.51 -19.93 28.43
CA LYS A 173 -7.30 -21.32 28.00
C LYS A 173 -7.27 -22.31 29.16
N ARG A 174 -6.60 -21.96 30.25
CA ARG A 174 -6.57 -22.81 31.47
C ARG A 174 -7.95 -22.99 32.11
N ALA A 175 -8.76 -21.92 32.13
CA ALA A 175 -10.12 -21.94 32.63
C ALA A 175 -11.10 -22.70 31.72
N ASN A 176 -10.81 -22.81 30.43
CA ASN A 176 -11.65 -23.42 29.40
C ASN A 176 -10.87 -24.48 28.61
N PRO A 177 -10.55 -25.65 29.18
CA PRO A 177 -9.65 -26.62 28.53
C PRO A 177 -10.14 -27.17 27.18
N GLN A 178 -11.47 -27.19 26.94
CA GLN A 178 -12.06 -27.65 25.68
C GLN A 178 -12.17 -26.55 24.61
N ALA A 179 -11.85 -25.30 24.93
CA ALA A 179 -11.88 -24.25 23.93
C ALA A 179 -10.76 -24.44 22.90
N ILE A 180 -11.11 -24.24 21.62
CA ILE A 180 -10.18 -24.32 20.48
C ILE A 180 -9.56 -22.95 20.13
N GLY A 181 -10.09 -21.87 20.72
CA GLY A 181 -9.63 -20.52 20.48
C GLY A 181 -10.45 -19.46 21.21
N CYS A 182 -10.19 -18.21 20.88
CA CYS A 182 -10.89 -17.05 21.43
C CYS A 182 -11.10 -15.96 20.38
N ILE A 183 -12.17 -15.16 20.59
CA ILE A 183 -12.37 -13.87 19.90
C ILE A 183 -11.77 -12.78 20.79
N LEU A 184 -10.91 -11.95 20.21
CA LEU A 184 -10.28 -10.81 20.88
C LEU A 184 -11.07 -9.55 20.57
N GLY A 185 -11.77 -8.98 21.55
CA GLY A 185 -12.57 -7.77 21.39
C GLY A 185 -11.78 -6.64 20.72
N GLY A 186 -12.31 -6.08 19.64
CA GLY A 186 -11.69 -5.01 18.87
C GLY A 186 -10.39 -5.38 18.11
N HIS A 187 -10.04 -6.69 17.97
CA HIS A 187 -8.73 -7.08 17.44
C HIS A 187 -8.81 -8.19 16.39
N GLY A 188 -9.11 -9.41 16.76
CA GLY A 188 -9.05 -10.57 15.86
C GLY A 188 -9.39 -11.87 16.57
N ILE A 189 -8.73 -12.96 16.18
CA ILE A 189 -8.90 -14.28 16.80
C ILE A 189 -7.55 -14.86 17.23
N THR A 190 -7.58 -15.77 18.21
CA THR A 190 -6.45 -16.68 18.50
C THR A 190 -6.98 -18.10 18.58
N ALA A 191 -6.35 -19.02 17.87
CA ALA A 191 -6.65 -20.44 17.91
C ALA A 191 -5.41 -21.25 18.31
N TRP A 192 -5.60 -22.48 18.80
CA TRP A 192 -4.53 -23.35 19.23
C TRP A 192 -4.84 -24.81 18.96
N GLY A 193 -3.81 -25.65 18.99
CA GLY A 193 -3.90 -27.08 18.83
C GLY A 193 -2.63 -27.79 19.27
N ASP A 194 -2.71 -29.11 19.48
CA ASP A 194 -1.56 -29.94 19.86
C ASP A 194 -0.74 -30.36 18.61
N THR A 195 -1.31 -30.25 17.42
CA THR A 195 -0.62 -30.46 16.13
C THR A 195 -0.80 -29.27 15.20
N SER A 196 0.08 -29.15 14.18
CA SER A 196 0.00 -28.11 13.16
C SER A 196 -1.35 -28.15 12.42
N ASP A 197 -1.79 -29.34 12.01
CA ASP A 197 -3.04 -29.53 11.28
C ASP A 197 -4.27 -29.22 12.14
N GLU A 198 -4.25 -29.59 13.41
CA GLU A 198 -5.33 -29.29 14.35
C GLU A 198 -5.44 -27.77 14.57
N CYS A 199 -4.34 -27.07 14.79
CA CYS A 199 -4.33 -25.62 14.98
C CYS A 199 -4.90 -24.90 13.74
N GLU A 200 -4.46 -25.28 12.53
CA GLU A 200 -5.01 -24.76 11.29
C GLU A 200 -6.51 -25.06 11.14
N ALA A 201 -6.91 -26.30 11.41
CA ALA A 201 -8.32 -26.68 11.35
C ALA A 201 -9.18 -25.88 12.32
N ASN A 202 -8.71 -25.64 13.54
CA ASN A 202 -9.38 -24.83 14.55
C ASN A 202 -9.47 -23.37 14.11
N SER A 203 -8.41 -22.79 13.56
CA SER A 203 -8.40 -21.42 13.00
C SER A 203 -9.46 -21.27 11.91
N LEU A 204 -9.45 -22.18 10.94
CA LEU A 204 -10.40 -22.17 9.82
C LEU A 204 -11.84 -22.48 10.25
N ASP A 205 -12.04 -23.32 11.27
CA ASP A 205 -13.37 -23.60 11.80
C ASP A 205 -14.00 -22.37 12.47
N ILE A 206 -13.22 -21.61 13.26
CA ILE A 206 -13.69 -20.35 13.85
C ILE A 206 -14.08 -19.37 12.74
N ILE A 207 -13.23 -19.17 11.73
CA ILE A 207 -13.48 -18.24 10.64
C ILE A 207 -14.72 -18.62 9.85
N ARG A 208 -14.82 -19.88 9.41
CA ARG A 208 -15.97 -20.38 8.62
C ARG A 208 -17.27 -20.34 9.39
N THR A 209 -17.25 -20.64 10.69
CA THR A 209 -18.43 -20.55 11.55
C THR A 209 -18.92 -19.10 11.67
N ALA A 210 -18.00 -18.14 11.84
CA ALA A 210 -18.32 -16.73 11.86
C ALA A 210 -18.93 -16.26 10.51
N GLU A 211 -18.29 -16.60 9.37
CA GLU A 211 -18.78 -16.28 8.03
C GLU A 211 -20.17 -16.84 7.76
N ALA A 212 -20.37 -18.12 8.09
CA ALA A 212 -21.67 -18.78 7.92
C ALA A 212 -22.76 -18.12 8.75
N TYR A 213 -22.46 -17.79 10.02
CA TYR A 213 -23.42 -17.13 10.90
C TYR A 213 -23.79 -15.73 10.41
N ILE A 214 -22.80 -14.92 9.98
CA ILE A 214 -23.05 -13.59 9.38
C ILE A 214 -23.93 -13.72 8.14
N THR A 215 -23.65 -14.70 7.29
CA THR A 215 -24.39 -14.94 6.06
C THR A 215 -25.84 -15.37 6.31
N GLU A 216 -26.07 -16.24 7.29
CA GLU A 216 -27.37 -16.83 7.58
C GLU A 216 -28.27 -15.90 8.39
N HIS A 217 -27.71 -15.13 9.35
CA HIS A 217 -28.47 -14.33 10.32
C HIS A 217 -28.36 -12.83 10.09
N GLY A 218 -27.46 -12.40 9.20
CA GLY A 218 -27.19 -10.98 8.96
C GLY A 218 -28.32 -10.29 8.19
N LYS A 219 -28.51 -8.99 8.47
CA LYS A 219 -29.39 -8.11 7.68
C LYS A 219 -28.91 -8.05 6.22
N ALA A 220 -29.83 -8.04 5.28
CA ALA A 220 -29.51 -7.97 3.84
C ALA A 220 -28.81 -6.67 3.45
N ASP A 221 -29.22 -5.53 4.03
CA ASP A 221 -28.68 -4.20 3.77
C ASP A 221 -28.08 -3.59 5.04
N PRO A 222 -26.89 -4.06 5.48
CA PRO A 222 -26.30 -3.62 6.75
C PRO A 222 -25.94 -2.13 6.75
N PHE A 223 -25.59 -1.57 5.61
CA PHE A 223 -25.24 -0.14 5.45
C PHE A 223 -26.44 0.78 5.17
N GLY A 224 -27.68 0.26 5.19
CA GLY A 224 -28.89 1.01 4.87
C GLY A 224 -29.13 1.13 3.36
N ALA A 225 -30.07 1.99 2.97
CA ALA A 225 -30.43 2.19 1.58
C ALA A 225 -29.31 2.87 0.77
N VAL A 226 -29.35 2.70 -0.55
CA VAL A 226 -28.54 3.49 -1.48
C VAL A 226 -29.06 4.92 -1.47
N VAL A 227 -28.17 5.88 -1.36
CA VAL A 227 -28.48 7.31 -1.42
C VAL A 227 -28.58 7.76 -2.87
N ASP A 228 -29.66 8.44 -3.22
CA ASP A 228 -29.89 8.96 -4.58
C ASP A 228 -28.71 9.85 -5.04
N GLY A 229 -28.18 9.55 -6.21
CA GLY A 229 -26.99 10.20 -6.78
C GLY A 229 -25.64 9.68 -6.29
N ASN A 230 -25.62 8.69 -5.39
CA ASN A 230 -24.40 8.02 -4.92
C ASN A 230 -24.18 6.64 -5.56
N GLU A 231 -25.10 6.22 -6.44
CA GLU A 231 -24.95 4.96 -7.18
C GLU A 231 -23.61 4.97 -7.92
N PRO A 232 -22.95 3.81 -8.06
CA PRO A 232 -21.72 3.72 -8.84
C PRO A 232 -21.92 4.26 -10.25
N LEU A 233 -21.11 5.24 -10.65
CA LEU A 233 -21.10 5.73 -12.02
C LEU A 233 -20.74 4.60 -12.99
N PRO A 234 -21.17 4.64 -14.26
CA PRO A 234 -20.68 3.73 -15.28
C PRO A 234 -19.14 3.68 -15.29
N GLU A 235 -18.53 2.51 -15.49
CA GLU A 235 -17.09 2.30 -15.31
C GLU A 235 -16.23 3.34 -16.03
N ALA A 236 -16.50 3.61 -17.30
CA ALA A 236 -15.74 4.58 -18.09
C ALA A 236 -15.82 5.99 -17.50
N GLU A 237 -17.02 6.44 -17.08
CA GLU A 237 -17.23 7.74 -16.46
C GLU A 237 -16.58 7.81 -15.07
N ARG A 238 -16.74 6.75 -14.29
CA ARG A 238 -16.12 6.62 -12.96
C ARG A 238 -14.61 6.74 -13.02
N ARG A 239 -13.96 6.00 -13.94
CA ARG A 239 -12.50 6.05 -14.12
C ARG A 239 -12.03 7.40 -14.64
N ALA A 240 -12.76 8.02 -15.57
CA ALA A 240 -12.44 9.38 -16.03
C ALA A 240 -12.58 10.41 -14.90
N ARG A 241 -13.64 10.29 -14.08
CA ARG A 241 -13.83 11.14 -12.90
C ARG A 241 -12.71 10.94 -11.88
N ALA A 242 -12.35 9.69 -11.59
CA ALA A 242 -11.27 9.36 -10.69
C ALA A 242 -9.92 9.92 -11.17
N ALA A 243 -9.60 9.80 -12.46
CA ALA A 243 -8.38 10.34 -13.05
C ALA A 243 -8.32 11.88 -12.95
N ALA A 244 -9.44 12.56 -13.14
CA ALA A 244 -9.52 14.01 -12.99
C ALA A 244 -9.36 14.48 -11.53
N LEU A 245 -9.86 13.72 -10.55
CA LEU A 245 -9.77 14.04 -9.13
C LEU A 245 -8.42 13.66 -8.49
N ALA A 246 -7.79 12.58 -8.98
CA ALA A 246 -6.59 12.01 -8.37
C ALA A 246 -5.45 13.02 -8.13
N PRO A 247 -5.07 13.90 -9.08
CA PRO A 247 -4.01 14.88 -8.86
C PRO A 247 -4.30 15.85 -7.73
N VAL A 248 -5.54 16.35 -7.67
CA VAL A 248 -5.97 17.27 -6.61
C VAL A 248 -5.94 16.57 -5.25
N ILE A 249 -6.52 15.37 -5.16
CA ILE A 249 -6.57 14.60 -3.91
C ILE A 249 -5.15 14.24 -3.45
N ARG A 250 -4.26 13.84 -4.37
CA ARG A 250 -2.84 13.60 -4.04
C ARG A 250 -2.14 14.86 -3.55
N GLY A 251 -2.42 16.02 -4.16
CA GLY A 251 -1.91 17.30 -3.71
C GLY A 251 -2.31 17.59 -2.27
N LEU A 252 -3.59 17.40 -1.94
CA LEU A 252 -4.14 17.54 -0.61
C LEU A 252 -3.55 16.53 0.39
N ALA A 253 -3.39 15.28 -0.01
CA ALA A 253 -2.78 14.24 0.83
C ALA A 253 -1.25 14.36 0.97
N SER A 254 -0.64 15.39 0.41
CA SER A 254 0.82 15.60 0.36
C SER A 254 1.26 16.95 0.89
N THR A 255 0.47 17.63 1.72
CA THR A 255 0.83 18.96 2.23
C THR A 255 1.92 18.90 3.31
N ASP A 256 1.94 17.87 4.15
CA ASP A 256 2.98 17.67 5.16
C ASP A 256 4.13 16.79 4.61
N LEU A 257 3.79 15.68 3.98
CA LEU A 257 4.74 14.73 3.40
C LEU A 257 4.25 14.33 2.01
N ARG A 258 5.16 14.36 1.02
CA ARG A 258 4.79 13.91 -0.32
C ARG A 258 4.42 12.42 -0.31
N MET A 259 3.31 12.08 -0.95
CA MET A 259 2.76 10.73 -1.00
C MET A 259 2.60 10.23 -2.44
N VAL A 260 2.54 8.90 -2.58
CA VAL A 260 2.07 8.19 -3.77
C VAL A 260 0.63 7.78 -3.53
N GLY A 261 -0.20 7.81 -4.59
CA GLY A 261 -1.60 7.41 -4.52
C GLY A 261 -1.86 6.01 -5.09
N HIS A 262 -2.99 5.47 -4.69
CA HIS A 262 -3.61 4.29 -5.27
C HIS A 262 -5.12 4.50 -5.34
N PHE A 263 -5.73 4.15 -6.46
CA PHE A 263 -7.17 4.18 -6.65
C PHE A 263 -7.73 2.77 -6.67
N THR A 264 -8.87 2.55 -6.01
CA THR A 264 -9.66 1.32 -6.09
C THR A 264 -11.15 1.61 -6.19
N ASP A 265 -11.82 0.90 -7.08
CA ASP A 265 -13.24 0.94 -7.34
C ASP A 265 -13.86 -0.47 -7.26
N SER A 266 -13.38 -1.28 -6.31
CA SER A 266 -13.93 -2.62 -6.04
C SER A 266 -15.38 -2.55 -5.60
N ASP A 267 -16.14 -3.62 -5.83
CA ASP A 267 -17.56 -3.72 -5.45
C ASP A 267 -17.79 -3.42 -3.96
N VAL A 268 -16.86 -3.84 -3.09
CA VAL A 268 -16.90 -3.58 -1.65
C VAL A 268 -16.88 -2.08 -1.35
N VAL A 269 -15.99 -1.34 -2.02
CA VAL A 269 -15.86 0.10 -1.86
C VAL A 269 -17.06 0.82 -2.45
N LEU A 270 -17.46 0.46 -3.68
CA LEU A 270 -18.57 1.09 -4.39
C LEU A 270 -19.90 0.91 -3.64
N ASP A 271 -20.15 -0.27 -3.07
CA ASP A 271 -21.32 -0.49 -2.23
C ASP A 271 -21.29 0.40 -0.98
N PHE A 272 -20.16 0.48 -0.28
CA PHE A 272 -20.06 1.29 0.94
C PHE A 272 -20.26 2.77 0.70
N VAL A 273 -19.61 3.34 -0.34
CA VAL A 273 -19.69 4.78 -0.63
C VAL A 273 -21.05 5.21 -1.17
N ALA A 274 -21.90 4.25 -1.58
CA ALA A 274 -23.26 4.53 -2.06
C ALA A 274 -24.31 4.62 -0.94
N ARG A 275 -24.00 4.21 0.30
CA ARG A 275 -24.99 3.90 1.33
C ARG A 275 -25.20 5.00 2.37
N GLU A 276 -26.38 5.01 2.99
CA GLU A 276 -26.77 5.97 4.05
C GLU A 276 -25.80 5.99 5.23
N LYS A 277 -25.22 4.84 5.61
CA LYS A 277 -24.31 4.74 6.75
C LYS A 277 -22.85 5.09 6.43
N LEU A 278 -22.54 5.54 5.22
CA LEU A 278 -21.18 5.94 4.84
C LEU A 278 -20.56 6.91 5.85
N GLN A 279 -21.19 8.07 6.04
CA GLN A 279 -20.65 9.13 6.90
C GLN A 279 -20.51 8.70 8.37
N PRO A 280 -21.56 8.15 9.03
CA PRO A 280 -21.44 7.78 10.44
C PRO A 280 -20.43 6.65 10.69
N LEU A 281 -20.35 5.64 9.82
CA LEU A 281 -19.39 4.54 9.99
C LEU A 281 -17.96 4.98 9.68
N ALA A 282 -17.75 5.77 8.64
CA ALA A 282 -16.44 6.33 8.33
C ALA A 282 -15.90 7.21 9.48
N ALA A 283 -16.78 8.00 10.12
CA ALA A 283 -16.41 8.83 11.27
C ALA A 283 -15.99 8.00 12.50
N LEU A 284 -16.56 6.81 12.68
CA LEU A 284 -16.12 5.88 13.72
C LEU A 284 -14.74 5.30 13.42
N GLY A 285 -14.33 5.25 12.16
CA GLY A 285 -13.03 4.75 11.73
C GLY A 285 -12.88 3.23 11.88
N THR A 286 -11.65 2.75 11.74
CA THR A 286 -11.30 1.33 11.85
C THR A 286 -11.13 0.89 13.31
N SER A 287 -10.98 -0.40 13.56
CA SER A 287 -10.81 -0.93 14.92
C SER A 287 -9.69 -1.95 15.06
N CYS A 288 -9.20 -2.55 13.97
CA CYS A 288 -8.07 -3.46 14.04
C CYS A 288 -6.76 -2.69 14.23
N PRO A 289 -5.88 -3.09 15.17
CA PRO A 289 -4.60 -2.41 15.44
C PRO A 289 -3.73 -2.17 14.21
N ASP A 290 -3.62 -3.13 13.32
CA ASP A 290 -2.81 -3.03 12.09
C ASP A 290 -3.24 -1.92 11.15
N HIS A 291 -4.52 -1.53 11.21
CA HIS A 291 -5.07 -0.53 10.31
C HIS A 291 -4.57 0.89 10.63
N PHE A 292 -4.55 1.29 11.91
CA PHE A 292 -4.32 2.68 12.33
C PHE A 292 -2.99 3.26 11.86
N LEU A 293 -1.96 2.45 11.75
CA LEU A 293 -0.64 2.88 11.30
C LEU A 293 -0.62 3.31 9.82
N ARG A 294 -1.58 2.83 9.02
CA ARG A 294 -1.63 3.06 7.57
C ARG A 294 -2.86 3.82 7.11
N THR A 295 -4.02 3.60 7.73
CA THR A 295 -5.29 4.27 7.34
C THR A 295 -5.56 5.54 8.13
N LYS A 296 -4.81 5.78 9.22
CA LYS A 296 -5.15 6.73 10.28
C LYS A 296 -6.49 6.39 10.96
N VAL A 297 -6.88 7.22 11.92
CA VAL A 297 -8.09 6.98 12.74
C VAL A 297 -9.37 6.98 11.90
N SER A 298 -9.47 7.82 10.86
CA SER A 298 -10.63 7.91 9.99
C SER A 298 -10.27 8.41 8.58
N PRO A 299 -11.08 8.10 7.56
CA PRO A 299 -10.90 8.63 6.22
C PRO A 299 -11.44 10.06 6.08
N MET A 300 -11.04 10.77 5.04
CA MET A 300 -11.78 11.93 4.53
C MET A 300 -12.87 11.44 3.58
N VAL A 301 -14.10 11.91 3.75
CA VAL A 301 -15.25 11.50 2.94
C VAL A 301 -15.80 12.71 2.21
N LEU A 302 -15.91 12.64 0.88
CA LEU A 302 -16.62 13.65 0.11
C LEU A 302 -18.12 13.56 0.42
N ASP A 303 -18.71 14.70 0.78
CA ASP A 303 -20.12 14.83 1.16
C ASP A 303 -21.02 15.34 0.02
N LEU A 304 -20.54 15.23 -1.23
CA LEU A 304 -21.33 15.50 -2.44
C LEU A 304 -21.72 14.19 -3.13
N PRO A 305 -22.86 14.18 -3.84
CA PRO A 305 -23.25 13.01 -4.61
C PRO A 305 -22.27 12.73 -5.77
N GLY A 306 -22.18 11.46 -6.19
CA GLY A 306 -21.37 11.04 -7.33
C GLY A 306 -21.70 11.74 -8.65
N THR A 307 -22.91 12.27 -8.76
CA THR A 307 -23.40 13.02 -9.91
C THR A 307 -22.95 14.50 -9.95
N ALA A 308 -22.34 15.02 -8.86
CA ALA A 308 -21.79 16.39 -8.86
C ALA A 308 -20.68 16.54 -9.91
N SER A 309 -20.48 17.75 -10.42
CA SER A 309 -19.40 18.01 -11.37
C SER A 309 -18.00 17.87 -10.72
N ALA A 310 -16.99 17.59 -11.52
CA ALA A 310 -15.61 17.49 -11.02
C ALA A 310 -15.14 18.80 -10.36
N GLU A 311 -15.56 19.96 -10.86
CA GLU A 311 -15.22 21.28 -10.32
C GLU A 311 -15.83 21.51 -8.94
N GLU A 312 -17.11 21.14 -8.75
CA GLU A 312 -17.77 21.19 -7.44
C GLU A 312 -17.07 20.24 -6.45
N MET A 313 -16.77 19.01 -6.87
CA MET A 313 -16.05 18.04 -6.05
C MET A 313 -14.66 18.57 -5.63
N VAL A 314 -13.89 19.14 -6.55
CA VAL A 314 -12.56 19.72 -6.27
C VAL A 314 -12.68 20.87 -5.26
N THR A 315 -13.65 21.74 -5.42
CA THR A 315 -13.89 22.86 -4.49
C THR A 315 -14.19 22.33 -3.09
N ARG A 316 -15.11 21.37 -2.99
CA ARG A 316 -15.52 20.79 -1.70
C ARG A 316 -14.41 19.95 -1.05
N LEU A 317 -13.62 19.22 -1.83
CA LEU A 317 -12.46 18.47 -1.32
C LEU A 317 -11.43 19.36 -0.65
N ARG A 318 -11.20 20.57 -1.17
CA ARG A 318 -10.27 21.53 -0.55
C ARG A 318 -10.79 22.04 0.80
N GLU A 319 -12.09 22.29 0.92
CA GLU A 319 -12.74 22.68 2.18
C GLU A 319 -12.68 21.54 3.20
N LEU A 320 -13.11 20.33 2.78
CA LEU A 320 -13.07 19.13 3.63
C LEU A 320 -11.67 18.79 4.11
N HIS A 321 -10.66 19.00 3.29
CA HIS A 321 -9.28 18.80 3.69
C HIS A 321 -8.86 19.73 4.84
N ALA A 322 -9.24 21.00 4.79
CA ALA A 322 -8.97 21.94 5.87
C ALA A 322 -9.71 21.54 7.17
N GLU A 323 -10.98 21.13 7.04
CA GLU A 323 -11.80 20.61 8.14
C GLU A 323 -11.15 19.34 8.74
N TYR A 324 -10.76 18.38 7.89
CA TYR A 324 -10.11 17.13 8.29
C TYR A 324 -8.80 17.37 9.07
N ARG A 325 -7.93 18.24 8.57
CA ARG A 325 -6.67 18.59 9.23
C ARG A 325 -6.92 19.18 10.62
N THR A 326 -7.91 20.07 10.74
CA THR A 326 -8.30 20.67 12.02
C THR A 326 -8.81 19.62 12.99
N ALA A 327 -9.69 18.72 12.53
CA ALA A 327 -10.23 17.63 13.34
C ALA A 327 -9.15 16.65 13.78
N TYR A 328 -8.22 16.30 12.89
CA TYR A 328 -7.11 15.38 13.19
C TYR A 328 -6.10 15.99 14.19
N ALA A 329 -5.78 17.27 14.04
CA ALA A 329 -4.94 17.97 15.01
C ALA A 329 -5.60 18.00 16.40
N ALA A 330 -6.90 18.28 16.47
CA ALA A 330 -7.66 18.23 17.72
C ALA A 330 -7.74 16.81 18.33
N TYR A 331 -7.86 15.76 17.50
CA TYR A 331 -7.76 14.38 17.94
C TYR A 331 -6.39 14.09 18.58
N TYR A 332 -5.31 14.51 17.94
CA TYR A 332 -3.96 14.38 18.49
C TYR A 332 -3.84 15.10 19.83
N GLU A 333 -4.23 16.38 19.90
CA GLU A 333 -4.11 17.22 21.10
C GLU A 333 -4.90 16.65 22.29
N ARG A 334 -6.09 16.07 22.05
CA ARG A 334 -6.91 15.48 23.13
C ARG A 334 -6.29 14.23 23.76
N ASN A 335 -5.52 13.47 22.99
CA ASN A 335 -5.04 12.15 23.39
C ASN A 335 -3.53 12.12 23.69
N ALA A 336 -2.75 13.11 23.23
CA ALA A 336 -1.31 13.13 23.41
C ALA A 336 -0.92 13.40 24.88
N SER A 337 0.14 12.73 25.31
CA SER A 337 0.85 12.96 26.57
C SER A 337 2.24 13.55 26.28
N PRO A 338 2.98 14.03 27.29
CA PRO A 338 4.35 14.53 27.09
C PRO A 338 5.30 13.52 26.45
N ASP A 339 5.05 12.23 26.62
CA ASP A 339 5.88 11.14 26.09
C ASP A 339 5.39 10.61 24.74
N SER A 340 4.29 11.16 24.22
CA SER A 340 3.74 10.73 22.92
C SER A 340 4.67 11.14 21.78
N PRO A 341 4.87 10.29 20.76
CA PRO A 341 5.55 10.67 19.52
C PRO A 341 4.90 11.91 18.89
N ALA A 342 5.69 12.74 18.23
CA ALA A 342 5.19 13.92 17.53
C ALA A 342 4.20 13.55 16.41
N MET A 343 3.23 14.42 16.15
CA MET A 343 2.25 14.24 15.07
C MET A 343 2.95 14.11 13.71
N ARG A 344 2.65 13.04 12.98
CA ARG A 344 3.27 12.68 11.69
C ARG A 344 2.66 13.36 10.47
N GLY A 345 1.94 14.43 10.66
CA GLY A 345 1.16 15.12 9.64
C GLY A 345 -0.35 14.86 9.79
N ALA A 346 -1.14 15.80 9.27
CA ALA A 346 -2.59 15.79 9.43
C ALA A 346 -3.35 15.45 8.14
N ASP A 347 -2.67 15.16 7.03
CA ASP A 347 -3.31 14.83 5.76
C ASP A 347 -3.99 13.44 5.80
N PRO A 348 -5.10 13.23 5.06
CA PRO A 348 -5.79 11.95 5.03
C PRO A 348 -4.96 10.87 4.32
N ALA A 349 -4.97 9.66 4.86
CA ALA A 349 -4.41 8.48 4.19
C ALA A 349 -5.44 7.80 3.27
N ILE A 350 -6.73 7.98 3.55
CA ILE A 350 -7.85 7.40 2.79
C ILE A 350 -8.84 8.51 2.45
N VAL A 351 -9.30 8.55 1.20
CA VAL A 351 -10.33 9.48 0.72
C VAL A 351 -11.43 8.69 0.01
N LEU A 352 -12.66 8.82 0.48
CA LEU A 352 -13.84 8.15 -0.07
C LEU A 352 -14.65 9.12 -0.92
N VAL A 353 -15.01 8.70 -2.13
CA VAL A 353 -15.76 9.54 -3.08
C VAL A 353 -17.00 8.79 -3.55
N PRO A 354 -18.22 9.21 -3.14
CA PRO A 354 -19.48 8.60 -3.59
C PRO A 354 -19.56 8.47 -5.10
N GLY A 355 -20.09 7.33 -5.58
CA GLY A 355 -20.22 7.03 -7.00
C GLY A 355 -18.92 6.75 -7.76
N VAL A 356 -17.75 7.05 -7.17
CA VAL A 356 -16.42 6.97 -7.82
C VAL A 356 -15.56 5.86 -7.23
N GLY A 357 -15.35 5.84 -5.91
CA GLY A 357 -14.49 4.86 -5.27
C GLY A 357 -13.64 5.43 -4.13
N MET A 358 -12.43 4.88 -3.96
CA MET A 358 -11.52 5.20 -2.87
C MET A 358 -10.12 5.51 -3.38
N PHE A 359 -9.51 6.55 -2.82
CA PHE A 359 -8.08 6.85 -2.97
C PHE A 359 -7.37 6.56 -1.66
N SER A 360 -6.20 5.93 -1.74
CA SER A 360 -5.34 5.66 -0.61
C SER A 360 -3.92 6.16 -0.87
N PHE A 361 -3.21 6.57 0.17
CA PHE A 361 -1.93 7.25 0.07
C PHE A 361 -0.89 6.63 1.00
N GLY A 362 0.37 6.62 0.54
CA GLY A 362 1.50 6.09 1.28
C GLY A 362 2.83 6.67 0.80
N LYS A 363 3.90 6.39 1.56
CA LYS A 363 5.28 6.80 1.22
C LYS A 363 5.84 6.14 -0.05
N ASP A 364 5.21 5.07 -0.51
CA ASP A 364 5.49 4.33 -1.74
C ASP A 364 4.20 3.65 -2.23
N LYS A 365 4.23 3.10 -3.44
CA LYS A 365 3.05 2.48 -4.05
C LYS A 365 2.53 1.28 -3.26
N GLN A 366 3.43 0.43 -2.75
CA GLN A 366 3.04 -0.71 -1.93
C GLN A 366 2.30 -0.26 -0.67
N THR A 367 2.83 0.74 0.05
CA THR A 367 2.18 1.30 1.24
C THR A 367 0.82 1.91 0.92
N ALA A 368 0.69 2.63 -0.21
CA ALA A 368 -0.57 3.21 -0.65
C ALA A 368 -1.62 2.12 -0.97
N ARG A 369 -1.23 1.07 -1.70
CA ARG A 369 -2.09 -0.08 -2.02
C ARG A 369 -2.54 -0.82 -0.76
N VAL A 370 -1.60 -1.14 0.11
CA VAL A 370 -1.87 -1.85 1.38
C VAL A 370 -2.79 -1.02 2.30
N ALA A 371 -2.63 0.31 2.35
CA ALA A 371 -3.56 1.17 3.09
C ALA A 371 -4.99 1.05 2.53
N GLY A 372 -5.15 0.98 1.20
CA GLY A 372 -6.43 0.72 0.55
C GLY A 372 -7.00 -0.66 0.90
N GLU A 373 -6.18 -1.71 0.86
CA GLU A 373 -6.57 -3.07 1.23
C GLU A 373 -7.05 -3.13 2.69
N PHE A 374 -6.36 -2.50 3.62
CA PHE A 374 -6.80 -2.42 5.00
C PHE A 374 -8.13 -1.67 5.17
N TYR A 375 -8.37 -0.63 4.35
CA TYR A 375 -9.66 0.03 4.43
C TYR A 375 -10.79 -0.82 3.82
N VAL A 376 -10.51 -1.64 2.81
CA VAL A 376 -11.45 -2.67 2.31
C VAL A 376 -11.77 -3.69 3.42
N ASN A 377 -10.77 -4.18 4.15
CA ASN A 377 -10.99 -5.03 5.33
C ASN A 377 -11.88 -4.31 6.37
N ALA A 378 -11.60 -3.04 6.67
CA ALA A 378 -12.42 -2.26 7.59
C ALA A 378 -13.89 -2.14 7.13
N ILE A 379 -14.13 -1.96 5.83
CA ILE A 379 -15.50 -1.96 5.26
C ILE A 379 -16.18 -3.32 5.46
N ASN A 380 -15.47 -4.42 5.21
CA ASN A 380 -16.03 -5.76 5.43
C ASN A 380 -16.35 -6.01 6.91
N VAL A 381 -15.46 -5.58 7.81
CA VAL A 381 -15.68 -5.64 9.27
C VAL A 381 -16.94 -4.85 9.66
N MET A 382 -17.05 -3.60 9.21
CA MET A 382 -18.24 -2.78 9.46
C MET A 382 -19.51 -3.44 8.91
N ARG A 383 -19.43 -4.02 7.70
CA ARG A 383 -20.55 -4.73 7.08
C ARG A 383 -21.01 -5.91 7.92
N GLY A 384 -20.08 -6.75 8.39
CA GLY A 384 -20.39 -7.90 9.21
C GLY A 384 -20.96 -7.50 10.58
N ALA A 385 -20.38 -6.50 11.24
CA ALA A 385 -20.86 -6.01 12.52
C ALA A 385 -22.25 -5.36 12.42
N GLU A 386 -22.50 -4.53 11.40
CA GLU A 386 -23.80 -3.90 11.16
C GLU A 386 -24.87 -4.91 10.67
N ALA A 387 -24.44 -6.01 10.07
CA ALA A 387 -25.34 -7.10 9.69
C ALA A 387 -25.94 -7.79 10.92
N LEU A 388 -25.14 -8.06 11.92
CA LEU A 388 -25.55 -8.79 13.13
C LEU A 388 -26.05 -7.87 14.25
N SER A 389 -25.39 -6.73 14.45
CA SER A 389 -25.57 -5.86 15.61
C SER A 389 -25.43 -4.39 15.23
N THR A 390 -24.54 -3.69 15.90
CA THR A 390 -24.07 -2.33 15.62
C THR A 390 -22.55 -2.32 15.71
N TYR A 391 -21.90 -1.69 14.77
CA TYR A 391 -20.44 -1.53 14.77
C TYR A 391 -20.00 -0.65 15.95
N ALA A 392 -19.15 -1.20 16.81
CA ALA A 392 -18.59 -0.55 17.98
C ALA A 392 -17.08 -0.76 18.02
N PRO A 393 -16.29 0.14 17.37
CA PRO A 393 -14.84 0.07 17.42
C PRO A 393 -14.30 0.40 18.81
N ILE A 394 -13.00 0.14 19.03
CA ILE A 394 -12.31 0.53 20.27
C ILE A 394 -12.33 2.04 20.48
N ASP A 395 -12.15 2.48 21.73
CA ASP A 395 -12.19 3.89 22.12
C ASP A 395 -11.12 4.74 21.41
N GLU A 396 -11.40 6.02 21.22
CA GLU A 396 -10.51 6.98 20.56
C GLU A 396 -9.10 7.02 21.21
N SER A 397 -9.04 6.98 22.53
CA SER A 397 -7.77 6.95 23.28
C SER A 397 -6.95 5.69 23.00
N GLU A 398 -7.61 4.53 22.85
CA GLU A 398 -6.94 3.28 22.50
C GLU A 398 -6.45 3.28 21.04
N LYS A 399 -7.24 3.85 20.11
CA LYS A 399 -6.80 4.08 18.73
C LYS A 399 -5.54 4.94 18.69
N PHE A 400 -5.52 6.03 19.45
CA PHE A 400 -4.36 6.92 19.55
C PHE A 400 -3.12 6.20 20.07
N ARG A 401 -3.27 5.38 21.14
CA ARG A 401 -2.16 4.60 21.72
C ARG A 401 -1.53 3.63 20.72
N ILE A 402 -2.29 3.16 19.72
CA ILE A 402 -1.78 2.31 18.66
C ILE A 402 -1.17 3.16 17.54
N GLU A 403 -1.88 4.18 17.06
CA GLU A 403 -1.43 5.03 15.95
C GLU A 403 -0.12 5.75 16.28
N TYR A 404 0.04 6.18 17.54
CA TYR A 404 1.24 6.88 18.05
C TYR A 404 2.04 6.04 19.05
N TRP A 405 2.13 4.75 18.78
CA TRP A 405 2.86 3.86 19.66
C TRP A 405 4.38 4.05 19.51
N ALA A 406 5.06 4.28 20.65
CA ALA A 406 6.51 4.53 20.65
C ALA A 406 7.34 3.38 20.06
N LEU A 407 6.90 2.12 20.23
CA LEU A 407 7.57 0.95 19.64
C LEU A 407 7.47 0.94 18.11
N GLU A 408 6.33 1.34 17.55
CA GLU A 408 6.16 1.45 16.09
C GLU A 408 6.99 2.63 15.54
N GLU A 409 7.06 3.76 16.22
CA GLU A 409 7.95 4.86 15.87
C GLU A 409 9.42 4.43 15.86
N ALA A 410 9.83 3.64 16.85
CA ALA A 410 11.20 3.09 16.91
C ALA A 410 11.50 2.16 15.72
N LYS A 411 10.51 1.38 15.25
CA LYS A 411 10.64 0.57 14.01
C LYS A 411 10.76 1.47 12.78
N LEU A 412 9.91 2.50 12.66
CA LEU A 412 9.97 3.46 11.54
C LEU A 412 11.31 4.20 11.48
N ALA A 413 11.85 4.59 12.63
CA ALA A 413 13.16 5.27 12.72
C ALA A 413 14.36 4.40 12.27
N ARG A 414 14.22 3.07 12.34
CA ARG A 414 15.25 2.11 11.88
C ARG A 414 15.20 1.82 10.38
N LEU A 415 14.15 2.25 9.68
CA LEU A 415 14.03 2.04 8.24
C LEU A 415 15.16 2.78 7.49
N PRO A 416 15.63 2.24 6.35
CA PRO A 416 16.58 2.93 5.49
C PRO A 416 16.07 4.33 5.11
N LYS A 417 17.00 5.28 5.00
CA LYS A 417 16.65 6.63 4.53
C LYS A 417 16.00 6.54 3.15
N PRO A 418 14.96 7.36 2.89
CA PRO A 418 14.33 7.39 1.58
C PRO A 418 15.35 7.68 0.47
N LYS A 419 15.19 7.00 -0.67
CA LYS A 419 15.98 7.29 -1.87
C LYS A 419 15.66 8.69 -2.40
N PRO A 420 16.53 9.32 -3.23
CA PRO A 420 16.36 10.70 -3.70
C PRO A 420 15.04 10.99 -4.42
N LEU A 421 14.48 10.01 -5.12
CA LEU A 421 13.21 10.12 -5.85
C LEU A 421 12.07 9.34 -5.18
N ALA A 422 12.22 8.94 -3.92
CA ALA A 422 11.10 8.34 -3.18
C ALA A 422 9.87 9.29 -3.23
N THR A 423 8.68 8.71 -3.35
CA THR A 423 7.40 9.43 -3.49
C THR A 423 7.19 10.19 -4.81
N LYS A 424 8.16 10.17 -5.73
CA LYS A 424 8.02 10.77 -7.06
C LYS A 424 7.39 9.79 -8.05
N VAL A 425 6.58 10.34 -8.95
CA VAL A 425 5.98 9.62 -10.07
C VAL A 425 6.57 10.15 -11.37
N ALA A 426 7.21 9.28 -12.13
CA ALA A 426 7.85 9.62 -13.40
C ALA A 426 7.13 8.97 -14.58
N LEU A 427 6.85 9.75 -15.61
CA LEU A 427 6.33 9.28 -16.89
C LEU A 427 7.42 9.43 -17.94
N VAL A 428 7.75 8.36 -18.66
CA VAL A 428 8.78 8.37 -19.70
C VAL A 428 8.18 7.84 -21.01
N THR A 429 8.19 8.66 -22.07
CA THR A 429 7.68 8.27 -23.39
C THR A 429 8.75 7.54 -24.22
N GLY A 430 8.35 6.54 -25.03
CA GLY A 430 9.27 5.70 -25.79
C GLY A 430 10.21 4.90 -24.89
N SER A 431 9.70 4.36 -23.78
CA SER A 431 10.52 3.81 -22.71
C SER A 431 10.52 2.28 -22.59
N ALA A 432 9.94 1.56 -23.55
CA ALA A 432 10.09 0.11 -23.62
C ALA A 432 11.49 -0.35 -24.06
N SER A 433 12.32 0.55 -24.59
CA SER A 433 13.67 0.24 -25.11
C SER A 433 14.62 1.44 -25.05
N GLY A 434 15.89 1.21 -25.35
CA GLY A 434 16.90 2.24 -25.60
C GLY A 434 17.10 3.24 -24.46
N ILE A 435 17.25 4.51 -24.80
CA ILE A 435 17.50 5.61 -23.85
C ILE A 435 16.34 5.74 -22.87
N GLY A 436 15.09 5.66 -23.34
CA GLY A 436 13.90 5.76 -22.50
C GLY A 436 13.85 4.68 -21.43
N LYS A 437 14.12 3.41 -21.78
CA LYS A 437 14.18 2.31 -20.81
C LYS A 437 15.30 2.51 -19.79
N ALA A 438 16.48 2.96 -20.22
CA ALA A 438 17.59 3.23 -19.32
C ALA A 438 17.26 4.36 -18.32
N ILE A 439 16.59 5.42 -18.78
CA ILE A 439 16.11 6.52 -17.92
C ILE A 439 15.08 5.98 -16.91
N ALA A 440 14.07 5.26 -17.38
CA ALA A 440 13.02 4.69 -16.53
C ALA A 440 13.59 3.75 -15.45
N THR A 441 14.50 2.86 -15.83
CA THR A 441 15.22 1.96 -14.92
C THR A 441 16.00 2.75 -13.87
N ARG A 442 16.69 3.81 -14.27
CA ARG A 442 17.44 4.64 -13.33
C ARG A 442 16.53 5.42 -12.37
N LEU A 443 15.44 6.00 -12.84
CA LEU A 443 14.47 6.71 -11.99
C LEU A 443 13.85 5.76 -10.95
N ALA A 444 13.49 4.55 -11.36
CA ALA A 444 13.01 3.51 -10.44
C ALA A 444 14.09 3.09 -9.42
N ALA A 445 15.34 2.93 -9.84
CA ALA A 445 16.45 2.61 -8.94
C ALA A 445 16.68 3.71 -7.88
N GLU A 446 16.39 4.96 -8.20
CA GLU A 446 16.43 6.10 -7.28
C GLU A 446 15.14 6.25 -6.44
N GLY A 447 14.15 5.35 -6.61
CA GLY A 447 12.96 5.25 -5.78
C GLY A 447 11.67 5.83 -6.37
N ALA A 448 11.68 6.30 -7.62
CA ALA A 448 10.46 6.77 -8.28
C ALA A 448 9.53 5.60 -8.67
N CYS A 449 8.22 5.84 -8.63
CA CYS A 449 7.27 5.06 -9.41
C CYS A 449 7.32 5.49 -10.87
N VAL A 450 7.27 4.55 -11.82
CA VAL A 450 7.51 4.87 -13.23
C VAL A 450 6.40 4.38 -14.15
N VAL A 451 5.94 5.26 -15.04
CA VAL A 451 5.05 4.91 -16.14
C VAL A 451 5.89 4.71 -17.41
N ILE A 452 5.89 3.48 -17.89
CA ILE A 452 6.55 3.05 -19.13
C ILE A 452 5.57 3.25 -20.28
N ALA A 453 5.73 4.32 -21.04
CA ALA A 453 4.82 4.67 -22.13
C ALA A 453 5.47 4.38 -23.50
N ASP A 454 4.84 3.54 -24.31
CA ASP A 454 5.36 3.12 -25.63
C ASP A 454 4.22 2.79 -26.60
N LEU A 455 4.50 2.76 -27.91
CA LEU A 455 3.52 2.35 -28.93
C LEU A 455 3.05 0.90 -28.74
N GLY A 456 3.92 0.01 -28.26
CA GLY A 456 3.62 -1.40 -28.06
C GLY A 456 3.29 -1.70 -26.61
N LEU A 457 2.03 -2.01 -26.28
CA LEU A 457 1.58 -2.33 -24.93
C LEU A 457 2.37 -3.48 -24.32
N ASP A 458 2.51 -4.60 -25.02
CA ASP A 458 3.22 -5.79 -24.54
C ASP A 458 4.68 -5.47 -24.15
N ARG A 459 5.36 -4.64 -24.97
CA ARG A 459 6.73 -4.22 -24.70
C ARG A 459 6.82 -3.29 -23.49
N ALA A 460 5.85 -2.38 -23.33
CA ALA A 460 5.77 -1.48 -22.20
C ALA A 460 5.53 -2.27 -20.89
N GLN A 461 4.62 -3.24 -20.91
CA GLN A 461 4.33 -4.12 -19.77
C GLN A 461 5.51 -5.02 -19.41
N ALA A 462 6.19 -5.60 -20.41
CA ALA A 462 7.39 -6.41 -20.18
C ALA A 462 8.50 -5.57 -19.53
N ALA A 463 8.75 -4.34 -20.03
CA ALA A 463 9.73 -3.45 -19.44
C ALA A 463 9.36 -3.03 -18.01
N ALA A 464 8.09 -2.77 -17.73
CA ALA A 464 7.62 -2.46 -16.39
C ALA A 464 7.84 -3.64 -15.42
N ALA A 465 7.53 -4.88 -15.86
CA ALA A 465 7.76 -6.08 -15.06
C ALA A 465 9.25 -6.29 -14.74
N GLU A 466 10.15 -6.06 -15.71
CA GLU A 466 11.61 -6.15 -15.49
C GLU A 466 12.14 -5.09 -14.52
N ILE A 467 11.52 -3.89 -14.48
CA ILE A 467 11.95 -2.78 -13.59
C ILE A 467 11.54 -3.01 -12.15
N GLY A 468 10.40 -3.68 -11.90
CA GLY A 468 9.99 -3.96 -10.53
C GLY A 468 8.51 -4.29 -10.35
N GLY A 469 7.75 -4.43 -11.43
CA GLY A 469 6.33 -4.79 -11.38
C GLY A 469 5.42 -3.66 -10.86
N ALA A 470 4.16 -4.00 -10.59
CA ALA A 470 3.07 -3.04 -10.37
C ALA A 470 3.26 -2.04 -9.20
N ASP A 471 4.05 -2.38 -8.19
CA ASP A 471 4.35 -1.48 -7.07
C ASP A 471 5.51 -0.50 -7.38
N VAL A 472 6.17 -0.64 -8.56
CA VAL A 472 7.27 0.23 -9.00
C VAL A 472 7.00 0.83 -10.37
N ALA A 473 6.49 0.03 -11.33
CA ALA A 473 6.33 0.46 -12.70
C ALA A 473 5.05 -0.10 -13.34
N VAL A 474 4.42 0.69 -14.20
CA VAL A 474 3.27 0.28 -15.02
C VAL A 474 3.55 0.55 -16.49
N GLY A 475 3.16 -0.37 -17.39
CA GLY A 475 3.27 -0.22 -18.84
C GLY A 475 1.97 0.32 -19.43
N VAL A 476 2.07 1.36 -20.26
CA VAL A 476 0.93 2.02 -20.91
C VAL A 476 1.19 2.16 -22.42
N GLN A 477 0.17 1.90 -23.22
CA GLN A 477 0.24 2.15 -24.67
C GLN A 477 0.00 3.63 -24.97
N VAL A 478 0.81 4.22 -25.84
CA VAL A 478 0.60 5.57 -26.34
C VAL A 478 1.18 5.77 -27.73
N ASP A 479 0.42 6.38 -28.62
CA ASP A 479 0.95 7.15 -29.74
C ASP A 479 0.99 8.61 -29.31
N VAL A 480 2.20 9.16 -29.16
CA VAL A 480 2.38 10.55 -28.68
C VAL A 480 1.88 11.60 -29.68
N SER A 481 1.64 11.22 -30.94
CA SER A 481 1.08 12.10 -31.96
C SER A 481 -0.45 12.23 -31.91
N ASP A 482 -1.11 11.37 -31.09
CA ASP A 482 -2.55 11.34 -30.86
C ASP A 482 -2.89 11.96 -29.50
N GLU A 483 -3.72 13.00 -29.50
CA GLU A 483 -4.08 13.76 -28.30
C GLU A 483 -4.88 12.91 -27.29
N ASP A 484 -5.82 12.09 -27.78
CA ASP A 484 -6.65 11.25 -26.91
C ASP A 484 -5.85 10.11 -26.28
N ALA A 485 -4.91 9.53 -27.04
CA ALA A 485 -3.98 8.53 -26.51
C ALA A 485 -3.05 9.13 -25.44
N VAL A 486 -2.57 10.35 -25.63
CA VAL A 486 -1.76 11.08 -24.63
C VAL A 486 -2.57 11.36 -23.37
N GLN A 487 -3.83 11.80 -23.50
CA GLN A 487 -4.69 12.01 -22.33
C GLN A 487 -4.92 10.69 -21.59
N SER A 488 -5.24 9.61 -22.28
CA SER A 488 -5.44 8.28 -21.69
C SER A 488 -4.20 7.77 -20.95
N MET A 489 -2.99 8.05 -21.46
CA MET A 489 -1.73 7.72 -20.78
C MET A 489 -1.57 8.50 -19.47
N VAL A 490 -1.89 9.78 -19.48
CA VAL A 490 -1.81 10.64 -18.27
C VAL A 490 -2.85 10.22 -17.24
N ASP A 491 -4.07 9.89 -17.66
CA ASP A 491 -5.13 9.36 -16.80
C ASP A 491 -4.74 8.03 -16.15
N ALA A 492 -4.10 7.14 -16.93
CA ALA A 492 -3.57 5.89 -16.40
C ALA A 492 -2.50 6.12 -15.32
N ALA A 493 -1.62 7.10 -15.50
CA ALA A 493 -0.63 7.49 -14.49
C ALA A 493 -1.29 8.03 -13.20
N ALA A 494 -2.31 8.88 -13.36
CA ALA A 494 -3.08 9.44 -12.25
C ALA A 494 -3.81 8.35 -11.45
N LEU A 495 -4.43 7.38 -12.11
CA LEU A 495 -5.09 6.24 -11.46
C LEU A 495 -4.09 5.31 -10.79
N ALA A 496 -2.95 5.05 -11.44
CA ALA A 496 -1.95 4.14 -10.91
C ALA A 496 -1.21 4.70 -9.69
N PHE A 497 -0.86 6.00 -9.69
CA PHE A 497 0.04 6.59 -8.71
C PHE A 497 -0.45 7.91 -8.10
N GLY A 498 -1.66 8.34 -8.43
CA GLY A 498 -2.28 9.56 -7.92
C GLY A 498 -1.93 10.82 -8.69
N GLY A 499 -0.94 10.82 -9.60
CA GLY A 499 -0.52 12.00 -10.36
C GLY A 499 0.88 11.86 -10.95
N LEU A 500 1.55 12.99 -11.20
CA LEU A 500 2.87 13.06 -11.84
C LEU A 500 3.82 14.00 -11.08
N ASP A 501 5.12 13.76 -11.19
CA ASP A 501 6.19 14.66 -10.69
C ASP A 501 7.26 14.93 -11.74
N ILE A 502 7.57 13.92 -12.57
CA ILE A 502 8.64 13.98 -13.56
C ILE A 502 8.07 13.47 -14.90
N VAL A 503 8.25 14.25 -15.94
CA VAL A 503 7.86 13.85 -17.31
C VAL A 503 9.06 13.91 -18.22
N VAL A 504 9.33 12.80 -18.92
CA VAL A 504 10.45 12.72 -19.86
C VAL A 504 9.91 12.51 -21.27
N ASN A 505 9.97 13.56 -22.06
CA ASN A 505 9.72 13.55 -23.51
C ASN A 505 10.91 12.89 -24.23
N ASN A 506 10.88 11.56 -24.33
CA ASN A 506 11.95 10.77 -24.95
C ASN A 506 11.50 10.12 -26.27
N ALA A 507 10.20 9.90 -26.48
CA ALA A 507 9.71 9.32 -27.74
C ALA A 507 10.27 10.05 -28.95
N GLY A 508 10.81 9.29 -29.87
CA GLY A 508 11.42 9.87 -31.04
C GLY A 508 11.86 8.85 -32.07
N MET A 509 12.14 9.34 -33.25
CA MET A 509 12.63 8.58 -34.40
C MET A 509 13.61 9.40 -35.20
N SER A 510 14.39 8.77 -36.06
CA SER A 510 15.29 9.46 -37.01
C SER A 510 15.22 8.80 -38.37
N LEU A 511 14.92 9.60 -39.37
CA LEU A 511 15.03 9.23 -40.77
C LEU A 511 16.05 10.18 -41.42
N SER A 512 17.19 9.64 -41.80
CA SER A 512 18.25 10.39 -42.43
C SER A 512 18.17 10.21 -43.96
N LYS A 513 17.87 11.30 -44.68
CA LYS A 513 17.80 11.33 -46.17
C LYS A 513 18.34 12.65 -46.72
N PRO A 514 18.91 12.66 -47.93
CA PRO A 514 19.20 13.90 -48.66
C PRO A 514 17.94 14.78 -48.80
N LEU A 515 18.11 16.09 -48.90
CA LEU A 515 16.97 17.01 -49.00
C LEU A 515 16.01 16.64 -50.15
N LEU A 516 16.52 16.30 -51.31
CA LEU A 516 15.71 15.99 -52.50
C LEU A 516 15.01 14.61 -52.43
N GLU A 517 15.40 13.75 -51.46
CA GLU A 517 14.80 12.44 -51.21
C GLU A 517 13.88 12.45 -49.99
N THR A 518 13.91 13.52 -49.19
CA THR A 518 13.03 13.69 -48.03
C THR A 518 11.64 14.04 -48.52
N THR A 519 10.67 13.12 -48.28
CA THR A 519 9.28 13.35 -48.67
C THR A 519 8.55 14.19 -47.63
N VAL A 520 7.37 14.72 -47.99
CA VAL A 520 6.51 15.44 -47.05
C VAL A 520 6.08 14.50 -45.90
N GLU A 521 5.80 13.24 -46.20
CA GLU A 521 5.42 12.23 -45.21
C GLU A 521 6.56 11.94 -44.23
N ASP A 522 7.84 11.92 -44.68
CA ASP A 522 9.01 11.77 -43.80
C ASP A 522 9.17 12.98 -42.86
N TRP A 523 8.89 14.17 -43.39
CA TRP A 523 8.91 15.42 -42.65
C TRP A 523 7.79 15.43 -41.61
N ASP A 524 6.54 15.24 -42.04
CA ASP A 524 5.36 15.28 -41.18
C ASP A 524 5.46 14.25 -40.04
N ARG A 525 5.83 13.00 -40.37
CA ARG A 525 5.96 11.93 -39.37
C ARG A 525 6.99 12.27 -38.28
N GLN A 526 8.14 12.87 -38.63
CA GLN A 526 9.12 13.25 -37.61
C GLN A 526 8.61 14.42 -36.73
N HIS A 527 7.92 15.39 -37.36
CA HIS A 527 7.32 16.51 -36.64
C HIS A 527 6.14 16.06 -35.74
N ASP A 528 5.27 15.19 -36.23
CA ASP A 528 4.16 14.66 -35.47
C ASP A 528 4.63 13.91 -34.20
N VAL A 529 5.61 13.03 -34.33
CA VAL A 529 6.10 12.24 -33.20
C VAL A 529 6.91 13.10 -32.21
N MET A 530 7.81 13.95 -32.70
CA MET A 530 8.78 14.62 -31.81
C MET A 530 8.35 16.04 -31.41
N ALA A 531 8.00 16.92 -32.34
CA ALA A 531 7.62 18.30 -32.02
C ALA A 531 6.19 18.36 -31.43
N LYS A 532 5.20 17.93 -32.21
CA LYS A 532 3.79 17.87 -31.77
C LYS A 532 3.60 16.93 -30.57
N GLY A 533 4.20 15.71 -30.61
CA GLY A 533 4.08 14.74 -29.54
C GLY A 533 4.62 15.25 -28.20
N SER A 534 5.80 15.88 -28.20
CA SER A 534 6.34 16.49 -26.98
C SER A 534 5.47 17.63 -26.46
N PHE A 535 4.86 18.43 -27.36
CA PHE A 535 3.92 19.47 -26.98
C PHE A 535 2.67 18.87 -26.33
N LEU A 536 2.05 17.85 -26.94
CA LEU A 536 0.84 17.20 -26.40
C LEU A 536 1.09 16.59 -25.02
N VAL A 537 2.19 15.85 -24.87
CA VAL A 537 2.59 15.24 -23.60
C VAL A 537 2.86 16.31 -22.54
N SER A 538 3.60 17.37 -22.88
CA SER A 538 3.90 18.45 -21.92
C SER A 538 2.65 19.21 -21.50
N ARG A 539 1.71 19.47 -22.43
CA ARG A 539 0.44 20.15 -22.14
C ARG A 539 -0.45 19.32 -21.20
N ALA A 540 -0.64 18.03 -21.49
CA ALA A 540 -1.45 17.14 -20.65
C ALA A 540 -0.81 16.96 -19.26
N ALA A 541 0.50 16.79 -19.19
CA ALA A 541 1.22 16.68 -17.93
C ALA A 541 1.22 17.98 -17.12
N ALA A 542 1.39 19.14 -17.77
CA ALA A 542 1.35 20.44 -17.08
C ALA A 542 0.01 20.67 -16.36
N LYS A 543 -1.11 20.28 -16.97
CA LYS A 543 -2.43 20.34 -16.31
C LYS A 543 -2.42 19.56 -14.99
N VAL A 544 -1.95 18.32 -14.99
CA VAL A 544 -1.86 17.48 -13.78
C VAL A 544 -0.94 18.12 -12.73
N LEU A 545 0.24 18.58 -13.14
CA LEU A 545 1.22 19.19 -12.24
C LEU A 545 0.70 20.47 -11.58
N ILE A 546 -0.05 21.29 -12.31
CA ILE A 546 -0.68 22.53 -11.81
C ILE A 546 -1.81 22.18 -10.82
N GLU A 547 -2.73 21.29 -11.20
CA GLU A 547 -3.86 20.88 -10.36
C GLU A 547 -3.40 20.25 -9.04
N GLN A 548 -2.34 19.45 -9.08
CA GLN A 548 -1.71 18.79 -7.94
C GLN A 548 -0.99 19.80 -7.01
N ALA A 549 -0.50 20.92 -7.54
CA ALA A 549 0.18 22.00 -6.80
C ALA A 549 1.44 21.55 -6.01
N LEU A 550 2.14 20.52 -6.50
CA LEU A 550 3.37 20.00 -5.89
C LEU A 550 4.65 20.38 -6.69
N GLY A 551 4.51 21.25 -7.70
CA GLY A 551 5.56 21.53 -8.68
C GLY A 551 5.89 20.30 -9.53
N GLY A 552 7.00 20.30 -10.26
CA GLY A 552 7.41 19.18 -11.08
C GLY A 552 8.58 19.47 -12.00
N ASP A 553 8.96 18.45 -12.78
CA ASP A 553 10.06 18.53 -13.74
C ASP A 553 9.62 17.95 -15.08
N ILE A 554 9.78 18.71 -16.18
CA ILE A 554 9.60 18.25 -17.56
C ILE A 554 10.96 18.25 -18.25
N VAL A 555 11.37 17.09 -18.77
CA VAL A 555 12.68 16.91 -19.40
C VAL A 555 12.50 16.47 -20.84
N TYR A 556 13.15 17.16 -21.75
CA TYR A 556 13.18 16.82 -23.17
C TYR A 556 14.48 16.11 -23.54
N ILE A 557 14.38 14.94 -24.14
CA ILE A 557 15.52 14.29 -24.77
C ILE A 557 15.62 14.81 -26.20
N SER A 558 16.32 15.93 -26.37
CA SER A 558 16.55 16.58 -27.64
C SER A 558 17.74 15.93 -28.37
N SER A 559 18.67 16.69 -28.93
CA SER A 559 19.86 16.20 -29.62
C SER A 559 20.88 17.33 -29.78
N LYS A 560 22.15 17.00 -29.95
CA LYS A 560 23.14 17.97 -30.44
C LYS A 560 22.70 18.59 -31.78
N ASN A 561 21.93 17.87 -32.58
CA ASN A 561 21.40 18.35 -33.87
C ASN A 561 20.37 19.48 -33.74
N SER A 562 19.92 19.80 -32.51
CA SER A 562 19.13 21.00 -32.25
C SER A 562 19.92 22.30 -32.48
N VAL A 563 21.27 22.23 -32.48
CA VAL A 563 22.19 23.36 -32.62
C VAL A 563 23.14 23.17 -33.80
N PHE A 564 23.65 21.93 -34.01
CA PHE A 564 24.63 21.65 -35.06
C PHE A 564 23.95 21.16 -36.32
N ALA A 565 24.31 21.80 -37.47
CA ALA A 565 23.85 21.37 -38.79
C ALA A 565 24.68 20.19 -39.32
N GLY A 566 24.00 19.19 -39.86
CA GLY A 566 24.62 18.07 -40.56
C GLY A 566 23.85 17.76 -41.84
N PRO A 567 24.52 17.25 -42.90
CA PRO A 567 23.85 16.88 -44.15
C PRO A 567 22.88 15.71 -43.91
N ASN A 568 21.90 15.59 -44.79
CA ASN A 568 20.92 14.48 -44.81
C ASN A 568 20.02 14.35 -43.58
N ASN A 569 19.80 15.44 -42.83
CA ASN A 569 19.07 15.39 -41.56
C ASN A 569 18.09 16.55 -41.37
N ILE A 570 17.56 17.11 -42.46
CA ILE A 570 16.75 18.34 -42.41
C ILE A 570 15.52 18.19 -41.48
N ALA A 571 14.73 17.17 -41.66
CA ALA A 571 13.51 16.97 -40.87
C ALA A 571 13.82 16.69 -39.37
N TYR A 572 14.78 15.80 -39.10
CA TYR A 572 15.18 15.48 -37.73
C TYR A 572 15.75 16.69 -36.97
N SER A 573 16.69 17.40 -37.60
CA SER A 573 17.36 18.54 -36.97
C SER A 573 16.40 19.71 -36.76
N ALA A 574 15.47 19.97 -37.68
CA ALA A 574 14.43 20.98 -37.50
C ALA A 574 13.51 20.65 -36.32
N THR A 575 13.07 19.41 -36.23
CA THR A 575 12.23 18.94 -35.11
C THR A 575 12.96 19.04 -33.78
N LYS A 576 14.25 18.69 -33.70
CA LYS A 576 15.04 18.81 -32.48
C LYS A 576 15.31 20.26 -32.08
N ALA A 577 15.41 21.18 -33.04
CA ALA A 577 15.50 22.62 -32.81
C ALA A 577 14.17 23.16 -32.24
N ASP A 578 13.02 22.70 -32.74
CA ASP A 578 11.70 22.98 -32.22
C ASP A 578 11.60 22.54 -30.75
N GLN A 579 11.93 21.27 -30.43
CA GLN A 579 11.95 20.79 -29.04
C GLN A 579 12.82 21.64 -28.13
N ALA A 580 14.01 22.05 -28.57
CA ALA A 580 14.89 22.91 -27.78
C ALA A 580 14.30 24.32 -27.56
N HIS A 581 13.42 24.79 -28.45
CA HIS A 581 12.71 26.05 -28.27
C HIS A 581 11.49 25.90 -27.34
N GLN A 582 10.73 24.81 -27.47
CA GLN A 582 9.65 24.47 -26.52
C GLN A 582 10.14 24.47 -25.08
N VAL A 583 11.32 23.90 -24.80
CA VAL A 583 11.93 23.92 -23.45
C VAL A 583 12.02 25.35 -22.91
N ARG A 584 12.48 26.32 -23.70
CA ARG A 584 12.62 27.71 -23.26
C ARG A 584 11.28 28.41 -23.02
N LEU A 585 10.31 28.16 -23.90
CA LEU A 585 8.97 28.73 -23.80
C LEU A 585 8.25 28.20 -22.56
N LEU A 586 8.23 26.86 -22.40
CA LEU A 586 7.56 26.21 -21.28
C LEU A 586 8.25 26.51 -19.94
N ALA A 587 9.58 26.66 -19.89
CA ALA A 587 10.27 27.06 -18.68
C ALA A 587 9.87 28.47 -18.21
N ALA A 588 9.64 29.39 -19.16
CA ALA A 588 9.16 30.73 -18.84
C ALA A 588 7.69 30.75 -18.40
N GLU A 589 6.84 29.95 -19.05
CA GLU A 589 5.40 29.90 -18.80
C GLU A 589 5.04 29.13 -17.50
N LEU A 590 5.66 27.96 -17.27
CA LEU A 590 5.30 27.06 -16.18
C LEU A 590 6.07 27.34 -14.88
N GLY A 591 7.04 28.25 -14.91
CA GLY A 591 7.88 28.56 -13.74
C GLY A 591 7.11 29.10 -12.56
N GLU A 592 6.01 29.85 -12.76
CA GLU A 592 5.14 30.38 -11.70
C GLU A 592 4.43 29.25 -10.90
N HIS A 593 4.26 28.07 -11.51
CA HIS A 593 3.68 26.88 -10.87
C HIS A 593 4.73 25.97 -10.20
N GLY A 594 6.00 26.41 -10.12
CA GLY A 594 7.09 25.59 -9.59
C GLY A 594 7.49 24.42 -10.49
N ILE A 595 7.13 24.46 -11.77
CA ILE A 595 7.46 23.43 -12.76
C ILE A 595 8.72 23.84 -13.50
N LYS A 596 9.75 22.99 -13.46
CA LYS A 596 11.02 23.19 -14.18
C LYS A 596 10.99 22.48 -15.50
N VAL A 597 11.42 23.13 -16.57
CA VAL A 597 11.51 22.53 -17.88
C VAL A 597 12.95 22.58 -18.38
N ASN A 598 13.54 21.44 -18.67
CA ASN A 598 14.93 21.30 -19.09
C ASN A 598 15.08 20.41 -20.31
N GLY A 599 16.18 20.56 -21.04
CA GLY A 599 16.52 19.74 -22.20
C GLY A 599 17.90 19.10 -22.06
N ILE A 600 18.02 17.88 -22.54
CA ILE A 600 19.28 17.14 -22.67
C ILE A 600 19.55 16.98 -24.15
N ASN A 601 20.79 17.29 -24.59
CA ASN A 601 21.25 17.17 -25.97
C ASN A 601 22.26 16.03 -26.12
N PRO A 602 21.81 14.75 -26.21
CA PRO A 602 22.71 13.63 -26.44
C PRO A 602 23.48 13.79 -27.76
N ASP A 603 24.71 13.28 -27.78
CA ASP A 603 25.48 13.03 -28.97
C ASP A 603 25.22 11.60 -29.49
N GLY A 604 26.20 10.93 -30.09
CA GLY A 604 26.07 9.57 -30.57
C GLY A 604 25.93 8.56 -29.40
N VAL A 605 24.73 8.00 -29.22
CA VAL A 605 24.49 6.88 -28.29
C VAL A 605 24.42 5.61 -29.12
N VAL A 606 25.53 4.87 -29.17
CA VAL A 606 25.70 3.73 -30.06
C VAL A 606 25.05 2.45 -29.48
N GLN A 607 25.20 2.21 -28.19
CA GLN A 607 24.76 0.97 -27.57
C GLN A 607 23.27 1.04 -27.18
N GLY A 608 22.49 0.08 -27.65
CA GLY A 608 21.06 -0.06 -27.27
C GLY A 608 20.11 0.96 -27.93
N SER A 609 20.62 1.83 -28.81
CA SER A 609 19.81 2.82 -29.52
C SER A 609 19.24 2.25 -30.83
N GLY A 610 17.91 2.26 -31.00
CA GLY A 610 17.24 1.88 -32.25
C GLY A 610 17.62 2.78 -33.44
N ILE A 611 18.11 4.01 -33.19
CA ILE A 611 18.57 4.96 -34.22
C ILE A 611 19.81 4.44 -34.93
N PHE A 612 20.67 3.69 -34.25
CA PHE A 612 21.92 3.14 -34.82
C PHE A 612 21.80 1.65 -35.22
N ALA A 613 20.62 1.04 -35.11
CA ALA A 613 20.41 -0.36 -35.51
C ALA A 613 20.43 -0.60 -37.03
N GLY A 614 20.42 0.45 -37.87
CA GLY A 614 20.54 0.40 -39.30
C GLY A 614 21.96 0.71 -39.79
N GLY A 615 22.26 0.42 -41.08
CA GLY A 615 23.57 0.57 -41.70
C GLY A 615 24.23 1.96 -41.58
N TRP A 616 23.49 2.99 -41.20
CA TRP A 616 24.01 4.34 -40.94
C TRP A 616 24.90 4.42 -39.69
N GLY A 617 24.61 3.59 -38.66
CA GLY A 617 25.42 3.52 -37.44
C GLY A 617 26.82 2.92 -37.71
N ALA A 618 26.91 1.93 -38.57
CA ALA A 618 28.15 1.25 -38.90
C ALA A 618 29.15 2.13 -39.68
N SER A 619 28.69 3.18 -40.36
CA SER A 619 29.54 4.09 -41.13
C SER A 619 30.15 5.25 -40.31
N ARG A 620 29.77 5.41 -39.04
CA ARG A 620 30.23 6.49 -38.15
C ARG A 620 30.81 6.01 -36.81
N ALA A 621 30.73 4.70 -36.51
CA ALA A 621 31.45 4.05 -35.42
C ALA A 621 32.87 3.71 -35.84
#